data_8ac6bc3573ccc50a3c20f6e325ea42aa
#
_entry.id   8ac6bc3573ccc50a3c20f6e325ea42aa
#
_cell.length_a   1.000
_cell.length_b   1.000
_cell.length_c   1.000
_cell.angle_alpha   90.00
_cell.angle_beta   90.00
_cell.angle_gamma   90.00
#
_symmetry.space_group_name_H-M   'P 1'
#
loop_
_entity.id
_entity.type
_entity.pdbx_description
1 polymer ?
#
loop_
_entity_poly.entity_id
_entity_poly.type
_entity_poly.pdbx_seq_one_letter_code
_entity_poly.pdbx_strand_id
1 'polypeptide(L)'
;PVGTLVGHLVGGLGHVNVLVSVFMGGVSGSGAADCATDCKLLVPEMIKYGYSKAYSAAITAATGVITPIIPPGMGLIIFAFATQISVGRMFAAGYVPGLLCMVLMMIYVSWSSKKRGYRGSRTKPAPFKECVKLFFKAFWGLMMPFGLIMVLRIGLATATEVGALAVLYG
;
A
#
# COMPACT_ATOMS: atom_id res chain seq x y z
N PRO A 1 10.04 7.00 -3.01
CA PRO A 1 10.18 6.93 -1.54
C PRO A 1 10.29 5.48 -1.06
N VAL A 2 9.36 4.60 -1.46
CA VAL A 2 9.28 3.22 -0.93
C VAL A 2 10.53 2.39 -1.27
N GLY A 3 11.07 2.52 -2.48
CA GLY A 3 12.28 1.84 -2.92
C GLY A 3 13.54 2.18 -2.11
N THR A 4 13.59 3.35 -1.46
CA THR A 4 14.70 3.73 -0.59
C THR A 4 14.66 2.99 0.75
N LEU A 5 13.46 2.67 1.26
CA LEU A 5 13.27 1.98 2.53
C LEU A 5 13.66 0.49 2.45
N VAL A 6 13.17 -0.20 1.43
CA VAL A 6 13.24 -1.67 1.37
C VAL A 6 14.03 -2.21 0.17
N GLY A 7 14.49 -1.34 -0.73
CA GLY A 7 15.20 -1.75 -1.95
C GLY A 7 16.52 -2.49 -1.73
N HIS A 8 17.13 -2.36 -0.54
CA HIS A 8 18.35 -3.07 -0.15
C HIS A 8 18.11 -4.52 0.32
N LEU A 9 16.86 -4.87 0.65
CA LEU A 9 16.50 -6.20 1.12
C LEU A 9 16.55 -7.23 -0.03
N VAL A 10 16.73 -8.49 0.32
CA VAL A 10 16.57 -9.59 -0.64
C VAL A 10 15.14 -9.57 -1.15
N GLY A 11 14.97 -9.47 -2.47
CA GLY A 11 13.63 -9.24 -3.05
C GLY A 11 13.10 -7.81 -2.92
N GLY A 12 14.00 -6.82 -2.85
CA GLY A 12 13.67 -5.42 -2.55
C GLY A 12 12.51 -4.86 -3.35
N LEU A 13 12.40 -5.14 -4.66
CA LEU A 13 11.26 -4.69 -5.48
C LEU A 13 9.96 -5.42 -5.14
N GLY A 14 10.01 -6.67 -4.68
CA GLY A 14 8.83 -7.35 -4.15
C GLY A 14 8.33 -6.69 -2.86
N HIS A 15 9.23 -6.29 -1.96
CA HIS A 15 8.87 -5.51 -0.77
C HIS A 15 8.33 -4.12 -1.10
N VAL A 16 8.90 -3.47 -2.13
CA VAL A 16 8.35 -2.21 -2.66
C VAL A 16 6.92 -2.40 -3.13
N ASN A 17 6.62 -3.49 -3.83
CA ASN A 17 5.29 -3.82 -4.30
C ASN A 17 4.29 -3.96 -3.12
N VAL A 18 4.65 -4.73 -2.09
CA VAL A 18 3.82 -4.88 -0.87
C VAL A 18 3.53 -3.51 -0.24
N LEU A 19 4.55 -2.69 -0.03
CA LEU A 19 4.38 -1.38 0.61
C LEU A 19 3.59 -0.39 -0.26
N VAL A 20 3.79 -0.41 -1.57
CA VAL A 20 3.01 0.43 -2.49
C VAL A 20 1.53 0.07 -2.40
N SER A 21 1.17 -1.22 -2.45
CA SER A 21 -0.23 -1.66 -2.30
C SER A 21 -0.84 -1.25 -0.95
N VAL A 22 -0.06 -1.29 0.14
CA VAL A 22 -0.50 -0.80 1.45
C VAL A 22 -0.80 0.70 1.44
N PHE A 23 0.09 1.51 0.84
CA PHE A 23 -0.11 2.96 0.74
C PHE A 23 -1.25 3.31 -0.21
N MET A 24 -1.38 2.59 -1.33
CA MET A 24 -2.47 2.79 -2.28
C MET A 24 -3.82 2.42 -1.67
N GLY A 25 -3.87 1.45 -0.76
CA GLY A 25 -5.06 1.14 0.03
C GLY A 25 -5.64 2.36 0.74
N GLY A 26 -4.76 3.21 1.27
CA GLY A 26 -5.14 4.49 1.88
C GLY A 26 -5.62 5.58 0.90
N VAL A 27 -5.44 5.40 -0.40
CA VAL A 27 -5.76 6.41 -1.43
C VAL A 27 -6.88 5.96 -2.35
N SER A 28 -6.74 4.81 -3.00
CA SER A 28 -7.70 4.33 -4.00
C SER A 28 -8.79 3.43 -3.41
N GLY A 29 -8.42 2.62 -2.42
CA GLY A 29 -9.30 1.60 -1.82
C GLY A 29 -9.77 0.51 -2.78
N SER A 30 -9.27 0.47 -4.02
CA SER A 30 -9.64 -0.48 -5.08
C SER A 30 -8.48 -1.36 -5.48
N GLY A 31 -8.49 -2.64 -5.03
CA GLY A 31 -7.43 -3.59 -5.34
C GLY A 31 -7.23 -3.84 -6.84
N ALA A 32 -8.29 -3.83 -7.63
CA ALA A 32 -8.20 -4.01 -9.09
C ALA A 32 -7.52 -2.82 -9.78
N ALA A 33 -7.88 -1.58 -9.40
CA ALA A 33 -7.27 -0.38 -9.95
C ALA A 33 -5.79 -0.29 -9.59
N ASP A 34 -5.45 -0.60 -8.33
CA ASP A 34 -4.08 -0.58 -7.85
C ASP A 34 -3.23 -1.67 -8.51
N CYS A 35 -3.77 -2.89 -8.61
CA CYS A 35 -3.10 -3.98 -9.32
C CYS A 35 -2.79 -3.58 -10.78
N ALA A 36 -3.73 -2.94 -11.49
CA ALA A 36 -3.51 -2.48 -12.85
C ALA A 36 -2.43 -1.39 -12.94
N THR A 37 -2.42 -0.46 -11.98
CA THR A 37 -1.40 0.60 -11.89
C THR A 37 -0.03 0.02 -11.56
N ASP A 38 0.04 -0.85 -10.56
CA ASP A 38 1.28 -1.49 -10.12
C ASP A 38 1.86 -2.41 -11.20
N CYS A 39 1.00 -3.10 -11.98
CA CYS A 39 1.44 -3.87 -13.13
C CYS A 39 2.14 -3.01 -14.19
N LYS A 40 1.67 -1.79 -14.42
CA LYS A 40 2.31 -0.88 -15.38
C LYS A 40 3.61 -0.27 -14.85
N LEU A 41 3.69 0.00 -13.56
CA LEU A 41 4.80 0.70 -12.94
C LEU A 41 5.89 -0.25 -12.43
N LEU A 42 5.52 -1.29 -11.68
CA LEU A 42 6.45 -2.13 -10.95
C LEU A 42 6.88 -3.39 -11.73
N VAL A 43 5.99 -4.01 -12.49
CA VAL A 43 6.35 -5.24 -13.21
C VAL A 43 7.45 -5.03 -14.23
N PRO A 44 7.45 -3.97 -15.09
CA PRO A 44 8.57 -3.71 -16.00
C PRO A 44 9.89 -3.45 -15.26
N GLU A 45 9.82 -2.76 -14.12
CA GLU A 45 10.99 -2.49 -13.29
C GLU A 45 11.52 -3.79 -12.68
N MET A 46 10.66 -4.64 -12.13
CA MET A 46 11.05 -5.95 -11.58
C MET A 46 11.75 -6.81 -12.64
N ILE A 47 11.22 -6.84 -13.87
CA ILE A 47 11.83 -7.59 -14.98
C ILE A 47 13.24 -7.07 -15.31
N LYS A 48 13.46 -5.76 -15.32
CA LYS A 48 14.79 -5.15 -15.53
C LYS A 48 15.80 -5.59 -14.46
N TYR A 49 15.35 -5.82 -13.23
CA TYR A 49 16.18 -6.31 -12.13
C TYR A 49 16.26 -7.84 -12.04
N GLY A 50 15.86 -8.55 -13.11
CA GLY A 50 16.04 -10.00 -13.23
C GLY A 50 14.92 -10.85 -12.62
N TYR A 51 13.81 -10.25 -12.22
CA TYR A 51 12.64 -11.01 -11.77
C TYR A 51 11.93 -11.66 -12.97
N SER A 52 11.44 -12.88 -12.82
CA SER A 52 10.64 -13.51 -13.86
C SER A 52 9.29 -12.79 -14.05
N LYS A 53 8.79 -12.71 -15.29
CA LYS A 53 7.48 -12.10 -15.59
C LYS A 53 6.35 -12.70 -14.76
N ALA A 54 6.32 -14.04 -14.67
CA ALA A 54 5.31 -14.76 -13.92
C ALA A 54 5.34 -14.42 -12.42
N TYR A 55 6.54 -14.35 -11.80
CA TYR A 55 6.67 -13.97 -10.40
C TYR A 55 6.23 -12.53 -10.17
N SER A 56 6.66 -11.60 -11.03
CA SER A 56 6.32 -10.19 -10.92
C SER A 56 4.81 -9.96 -11.00
N ALA A 57 4.14 -10.60 -11.98
CA ALA A 57 2.69 -10.53 -12.11
C ALA A 57 1.96 -11.16 -10.90
N ALA A 58 2.42 -12.34 -10.47
CA ALA A 58 1.80 -13.05 -9.34
C ALA A 58 1.92 -12.26 -8.03
N ILE A 59 3.09 -11.67 -7.74
CA ILE A 59 3.26 -10.90 -6.51
C ILE A 59 2.44 -9.61 -6.55
N THR A 60 2.35 -8.92 -7.69
CA THR A 60 1.54 -7.71 -7.86
C THR A 60 0.05 -8.01 -7.68
N ALA A 61 -0.44 -9.10 -8.25
CA ALA A 61 -1.82 -9.53 -8.05
C ALA A 61 -2.12 -9.90 -6.58
N ALA A 62 -1.19 -10.59 -5.92
CA ALA A 62 -1.35 -10.99 -4.53
C ALA A 62 -1.33 -9.79 -3.57
N THR A 63 -0.46 -8.80 -3.81
CA THR A 63 -0.39 -7.58 -2.97
C THR A 63 -1.61 -6.68 -3.17
N GLY A 64 -2.20 -6.65 -4.37
CA GLY A 64 -3.43 -5.92 -4.64
C GLY A 64 -4.63 -6.33 -3.79
N VAL A 65 -4.60 -7.53 -3.19
CA VAL A 65 -5.63 -7.98 -2.24
C VAL A 65 -5.57 -7.21 -0.91
N ILE A 66 -4.41 -6.68 -0.55
CA ILE A 66 -4.22 -5.91 0.70
C ILE A 66 -4.94 -4.56 0.63
N THR A 67 -4.94 -3.93 -0.56
CA THR A 67 -5.49 -2.59 -0.80
C THR A 67 -6.91 -2.39 -0.27
N PRO A 68 -7.92 -3.22 -0.59
CA PRO A 68 -9.29 -3.00 -0.13
C PRO A 68 -9.49 -3.31 1.37
N ILE A 69 -8.54 -3.97 2.01
CA ILE A 69 -8.60 -4.32 3.44
C ILE A 69 -8.09 -3.15 4.29
N ILE A 70 -7.11 -2.39 3.79
CA ILE A 70 -6.54 -1.24 4.51
C ILE A 70 -7.44 -0.03 4.35
N PRO A 71 -7.85 0.62 5.46
CA PRO A 71 -8.68 1.83 5.39
C PRO A 71 -7.96 3.01 4.70
N PRO A 72 -8.72 3.81 3.95
CA PRO A 72 -10.16 3.74 3.64
C PRO A 72 -10.48 2.85 2.43
N GLY A 73 -10.69 1.55 2.67
CA GLY A 73 -11.08 0.60 1.61
C GLY A 73 -12.55 0.75 1.20
N MET A 74 -12.83 0.77 -0.10
CA MET A 74 -14.19 0.90 -0.63
C MET A 74 -15.11 -0.24 -0.14
N GLY A 75 -14.60 -1.48 -0.06
CA GLY A 75 -15.34 -2.62 0.45
C GLY A 75 -15.78 -2.46 1.90
N LEU A 76 -14.93 -1.86 2.74
CA LEU A 76 -15.25 -1.58 4.14
C LEU A 76 -16.38 -0.55 4.28
N ILE A 77 -16.41 0.45 3.40
CA ILE A 77 -17.47 1.48 3.38
C ILE A 77 -18.81 0.84 2.98
N ILE A 78 -18.83 0.07 1.88
CA ILE A 78 -20.04 -0.60 1.38
C ILE A 78 -20.58 -1.55 2.47
N PHE A 79 -19.72 -2.33 3.09
CA PHE A 79 -20.12 -3.25 4.16
C PHE A 79 -20.68 -2.51 5.38
N ALA A 80 -20.04 -1.41 5.78
CA ALA A 80 -20.52 -0.58 6.90
C ALA A 80 -21.93 -0.05 6.63
N PHE A 81 -22.21 0.44 5.42
CA PHE A 81 -23.56 0.89 5.03
C PHE A 81 -24.57 -0.26 5.02
N ALA A 82 -24.22 -1.41 4.45
CA ALA A 82 -25.14 -2.56 4.38
C ALA A 82 -25.51 -3.13 5.76
N THR A 83 -24.56 -3.07 6.70
CA THR A 83 -24.75 -3.61 8.07
C THR A 83 -25.13 -2.57 9.11
N GLN A 84 -25.28 -1.29 8.70
CA GLN A 84 -25.56 -0.16 9.61
C GLN A 84 -24.53 0.01 10.72
N ILE A 85 -23.28 -0.44 10.49
CA ILE A 85 -22.16 -0.27 11.41
C ILE A 85 -21.44 1.06 11.08
N SER A 86 -20.93 1.72 12.10
CA SER A 86 -20.12 2.93 11.93
C SER A 86 -18.90 2.67 11.03
N VAL A 87 -18.74 3.48 9.97
CA VAL A 87 -17.59 3.42 9.04
C VAL A 87 -16.26 3.53 9.80
N GLY A 88 -16.19 4.39 10.83
CA GLY A 88 -14.99 4.52 11.66
C GLY A 88 -14.63 3.24 12.43
N ARG A 89 -15.63 2.50 12.95
CA ARG A 89 -15.38 1.20 13.59
C ARG A 89 -14.94 0.15 12.57
N MET A 90 -15.54 0.15 11.39
CA MET A 90 -15.16 -0.75 10.32
C MET A 90 -13.71 -0.50 9.85
N PHE A 91 -13.30 0.76 9.74
CA PHE A 91 -11.91 1.13 9.44
C PHE A 91 -10.96 0.65 10.55
N ALA A 92 -11.30 0.88 11.81
CA ALA A 92 -10.49 0.38 12.92
C ALA A 92 -10.28 -1.14 12.87
N ALA A 93 -11.32 -1.89 12.52
CA ALA A 93 -11.26 -3.34 12.35
C ALA A 93 -10.39 -3.79 11.16
N GLY A 94 -10.33 -3.00 10.07
CA GLY A 94 -9.53 -3.30 8.88
C GLY A 94 -8.02 -3.20 9.06
N TYR A 95 -7.53 -2.39 10.02
CA TYR A 95 -6.10 -2.20 10.24
C TYR A 95 -5.38 -3.48 10.66
N VAL A 96 -5.94 -4.23 11.59
CA VAL A 96 -5.29 -5.45 12.12
C VAL A 96 -5.09 -6.50 11.04
N PRO A 97 -6.14 -6.93 10.28
CA PRO A 97 -5.96 -7.89 9.21
C PRO A 97 -5.11 -7.33 8.05
N GLY A 98 -5.23 -6.05 7.72
CA GLY A 98 -4.43 -5.43 6.68
C GLY A 98 -2.93 -5.44 7.00
N LEU A 99 -2.55 -5.05 8.22
CA LEU A 99 -1.15 -5.11 8.68
C LEU A 99 -0.64 -6.54 8.79
N LEU A 100 -1.48 -7.48 9.24
CA LEU A 100 -1.11 -8.89 9.28
C LEU A 100 -0.81 -9.42 7.86
N CYS A 101 -1.68 -9.14 6.90
CA CYS A 101 -1.45 -9.48 5.49
C CYS A 101 -0.15 -8.86 4.96
N MET A 102 0.11 -7.59 5.25
CA MET A 102 1.37 -6.92 4.87
C MET A 102 2.58 -7.68 5.42
N VAL A 103 2.59 -8.01 6.70
CA VAL A 103 3.71 -8.73 7.35
C VAL A 103 3.90 -10.10 6.73
N LEU A 104 2.83 -10.88 6.57
CA LEU A 104 2.88 -12.21 5.96
C LEU A 104 3.40 -12.15 4.51
N MET A 105 2.95 -11.17 3.72
CA MET A 105 3.44 -10.96 2.37
C MET A 105 4.91 -10.56 2.34
N MET A 106 5.38 -9.72 3.26
CA MET A 106 6.80 -9.39 3.38
C MET A 106 7.66 -10.60 3.71
N ILE A 107 7.21 -11.46 4.63
CA ILE A 107 7.88 -12.72 4.96
C ILE A 107 7.93 -13.63 3.73
N TYR A 108 6.80 -13.80 3.03
CA TYR A 108 6.74 -14.61 1.82
C TYR A 108 7.67 -14.09 0.71
N VAL A 109 7.69 -12.78 0.47
CA VAL A 109 8.58 -12.14 -0.51
C VAL A 109 10.04 -12.39 -0.17
N SER A 110 10.42 -12.22 1.11
CA SER A 110 11.78 -12.50 1.58
C SER A 110 12.19 -13.96 1.32
N TRP A 111 11.33 -14.88 1.71
CA TRP A 111 11.57 -16.31 1.55
C TRP A 111 11.65 -16.73 0.07
N SER A 112 10.66 -16.32 -0.71
CA SER A 112 10.55 -16.66 -2.14
C SER A 112 11.70 -16.05 -2.96
N SER A 113 12.06 -14.79 -2.68
CA SER A 113 13.16 -14.09 -3.35
C SER A 113 14.51 -14.71 -3.03
N LYS A 114 14.72 -15.13 -1.75
CA LYS A 114 15.93 -15.85 -1.34
C LYS A 114 16.06 -17.17 -2.09
N LYS A 115 14.96 -17.94 -2.19
CA LYS A 115 14.95 -19.24 -2.91
C LYS A 115 15.21 -19.08 -4.41
N ARG A 116 14.76 -17.96 -5.01
CA ARG A 116 14.91 -17.66 -6.45
C ARG A 116 16.18 -16.87 -6.79
N GLY A 117 16.97 -16.47 -5.79
CA GLY A 117 18.20 -15.71 -5.98
C GLY A 117 17.98 -14.26 -6.41
N TYR A 118 16.79 -13.69 -6.18
CA TYR A 118 16.52 -12.29 -6.50
C TYR A 118 17.24 -11.36 -5.51
N ARG A 119 18.08 -10.47 -6.06
CA ARG A 119 18.84 -9.51 -5.26
C ARG A 119 18.04 -8.23 -5.03
N GLY A 120 18.43 -7.47 -4.01
CA GLY A 120 17.89 -6.13 -3.79
C GLY A 120 18.21 -5.20 -4.96
N SER A 121 17.36 -4.24 -5.22
CA SER A 121 17.59 -3.19 -6.23
C SER A 121 18.67 -2.19 -5.81
N ARG A 122 19.06 -2.19 -4.54
CA ARG A 122 20.15 -1.38 -3.98
C ARG A 122 21.13 -2.26 -3.19
N THR A 123 22.42 -1.95 -3.32
CA THR A 123 23.50 -2.67 -2.62
C THR A 123 23.66 -2.22 -1.17
N LYS A 124 23.20 -1.01 -0.83
CA LYS A 124 23.32 -0.42 0.51
C LYS A 124 21.98 0.19 0.94
N PRO A 125 21.63 0.15 2.24
CA PRO A 125 20.49 0.89 2.76
C PRO A 125 20.64 2.37 2.46
N ALA A 126 19.52 3.06 2.21
CA ALA A 126 19.56 4.49 1.98
C ALA A 126 19.98 5.23 3.25
N PRO A 127 20.80 6.28 3.16
CA PRO A 127 21.13 7.09 4.31
C PRO A 127 19.86 7.74 4.87
N PHE A 128 19.79 7.87 6.19
CA PHE A 128 18.61 8.40 6.90
C PHE A 128 18.14 9.76 6.32
N LYS A 129 19.09 10.63 5.93
CA LYS A 129 18.79 11.92 5.31
C LYS A 129 18.01 11.80 4.00
N GLU A 130 18.31 10.78 3.18
CA GLU A 130 17.57 10.51 1.93
C GLU A 130 16.14 10.05 2.23
N CYS A 131 15.96 9.18 3.22
CA CYS A 131 14.64 8.72 3.65
C CYS A 131 13.78 9.87 4.16
N VAL A 132 14.33 10.74 5.00
CA VAL A 132 13.65 11.93 5.53
C VAL A 132 13.27 12.90 4.40
N LYS A 133 14.19 13.20 3.49
CA LYS A 133 13.93 14.08 2.33
C LYS A 133 12.80 13.54 1.44
N LEU A 134 12.78 12.25 1.19
CA LEU A 134 11.75 11.60 0.39
C LEU A 134 10.41 11.50 1.13
N PHE A 135 10.44 11.32 2.45
CA PHE A 135 9.26 11.38 3.29
C PHE A 135 8.59 12.77 3.20
N PHE A 136 9.35 13.84 3.37
CA PHE A 136 8.82 15.21 3.21
C PHE A 136 8.30 15.49 1.80
N LYS A 137 8.94 14.94 0.77
CA LYS A 137 8.44 15.06 -0.61
C LYS A 137 7.12 14.33 -0.84
N ALA A 138 6.91 13.21 -0.14
CA ALA A 138 5.67 12.43 -0.21
C ALA A 138 4.64 12.85 0.86
N PHE A 139 4.98 13.78 1.74
CA PHE A 139 4.22 14.15 2.93
C PHE A 139 2.77 14.55 2.60
N TRP A 140 2.59 15.41 1.61
CA TRP A 140 1.26 15.87 1.21
C TRP A 140 0.35 14.72 0.73
N GLY A 141 0.88 13.79 -0.07
CA GLY A 141 0.13 12.61 -0.48
C GLY A 141 -0.17 11.64 0.66
N LEU A 142 0.75 11.50 1.62
CA LEU A 142 0.54 10.65 2.79
C LEU A 142 -0.42 11.28 3.82
N MET A 143 -0.51 12.60 3.87
CA MET A 143 -1.45 13.30 4.76
C MET A 143 -2.91 13.08 4.39
N MET A 144 -3.22 12.82 3.12
CA MET A 144 -4.58 12.61 2.66
C MET A 144 -5.28 11.45 3.42
N PRO A 145 -4.81 10.19 3.38
CA PRO A 145 -5.49 9.10 4.07
C PRO A 145 -5.55 9.29 5.58
N PHE A 146 -4.49 9.84 6.20
CA PHE A 146 -4.49 10.12 7.63
C PHE A 146 -5.48 11.22 8.02
N GLY A 147 -5.55 12.30 7.23
CA GLY A 147 -6.49 13.40 7.44
C GLY A 147 -7.94 12.93 7.35
N LEU A 148 -8.28 12.12 6.33
CA LEU A 148 -9.62 11.56 6.16
C LEU A 148 -10.06 10.72 7.36
N ILE A 149 -9.17 9.83 7.84
CA ILE A 149 -9.47 8.98 8.99
C ILE A 149 -9.61 9.80 10.27
N MET A 150 -8.78 10.83 10.44
CA MET A 150 -8.84 11.70 11.61
C MET A 150 -10.15 12.48 11.67
N VAL A 151 -10.59 13.06 10.56
CA VAL A 151 -11.87 13.79 10.43
C VAL A 151 -13.07 12.89 10.75
N LEU A 152 -13.05 11.65 10.24
CA LEU A 152 -14.09 10.64 10.55
C LEU A 152 -14.09 10.22 12.02
N ARG A 153 -12.91 10.07 12.63
CA ARG A 153 -12.81 9.65 14.05
C ARG A 153 -13.29 10.72 15.03
N ILE A 154 -13.01 11.98 14.73
CA ILE A 154 -13.43 13.12 15.57
C ILE A 154 -14.94 13.40 15.36
N GLY A 155 -15.54 12.83 14.30
CA GLY A 155 -16.97 13.02 14.00
C GLY A 155 -17.28 14.41 13.42
N LEU A 156 -16.27 15.10 12.86
CA LEU A 156 -16.42 16.43 12.27
C LEU A 156 -17.17 16.41 10.95
N ALA A 157 -17.14 15.29 10.22
CA ALA A 157 -17.83 15.11 8.97
C ALA A 157 -18.25 13.66 8.75
N THR A 158 -19.30 13.49 7.94
CA THR A 158 -19.77 12.18 7.50
C THR A 158 -18.82 11.58 6.45
N ALA A 159 -18.94 10.28 6.19
CA ALA A 159 -18.09 9.60 5.20
C ALA A 159 -18.22 10.20 3.79
N THR A 160 -19.42 10.70 3.43
CA THR A 160 -19.70 11.38 2.15
C THR A 160 -19.05 12.74 2.08
N GLU A 161 -19.11 13.53 3.14
CA GLU A 161 -18.45 14.85 3.21
C GLU A 161 -16.94 14.73 3.18
N VAL A 162 -16.40 13.71 3.87
CA VAL A 162 -14.96 13.41 3.84
C VAL A 162 -14.52 13.01 2.43
N GLY A 163 -15.34 12.26 1.68
CA GLY A 163 -15.09 11.96 0.27
C GLY A 163 -15.05 13.21 -0.61
N ALA A 164 -15.98 14.16 -0.41
CA ALA A 164 -15.97 15.43 -1.11
C ALA A 164 -14.74 16.29 -0.78
N LEU A 165 -14.33 16.33 0.48
CA LEU A 165 -13.10 17.01 0.90
C LEU A 165 -11.84 16.37 0.27
N ALA A 166 -11.83 15.05 0.12
CA ALA A 166 -10.73 14.36 -0.55
C ALA A 166 -10.57 14.77 -2.01
N VAL A 167 -11.68 14.95 -2.74
CA VAL A 167 -11.67 15.41 -4.14
C VAL A 167 -11.17 16.87 -4.25
N LEU A 168 -11.48 17.72 -3.26
CA LEU A 168 -10.99 19.10 -3.24
C LEU A 168 -9.51 19.21 -2.88
N TYR A 169 -8.99 18.22 -2.13
CA TYR A 169 -7.58 18.20 -1.74
C TYR A 169 -6.66 17.66 -2.84
N GLY A 170 -7.12 16.72 -3.68
CA GLY A 170 -6.34 16.05 -4.74
C GLY A 170 -6.35 16.81 -6.04
#